data_7562e3f7e5b31e27315062ea325b0ac2
#
_entry.id   7562e3f7e5b31e27315062ea325b0ac2
#
_cell.length_a   1.000
_cell.length_b   1.000
_cell.length_c   1.000
_cell.angle_alpha   90.00
_cell.angle_beta   90.00
_cell.angle_gamma   90.00
#
_symmetry.space_group_name_H-M   'P 1'
#
loop_
_entity.id
_entity.type
_entity.pdbx_description
1 polymer ?
#
loop_
_entity_poly.entity_id
_entity_poly.type
_entity_poly.pdbx_seq_one_letter_code
_entity_poly.pdbx_strand_id
1 'polypeptide(L)'
;MPQYAAIIYSRDADWSSPEEAGTTADYTKFGEIAADHIRGGAALFPTATATTVRVVGARGGEVVTSDGPYAETKEVLGGFYLLE
;
A
#
# COMPACT_ATOMS: atom_id res chain seq x y z
N MET A 1 -3.18 -8.22 22.48
CA MET A 1 -3.13 -8.98 21.22
C MET A 1 -2.07 -8.38 20.32
N PRO A 2 -1.16 -9.18 19.76
CA PRO A 2 -0.18 -8.64 18.84
C PRO A 2 -0.83 -8.18 17.54
N GLN A 3 -0.28 -7.13 16.95
CA GLN A 3 -0.74 -6.60 15.69
C GLN A 3 0.29 -6.87 14.61
N TYR A 4 -0.19 -7.10 13.41
CA TYR A 4 0.64 -7.39 12.24
C TYR A 4 0.22 -6.49 11.08
N ALA A 5 1.18 -6.14 10.23
CA ALA A 5 0.92 -5.51 8.96
C ALA A 5 1.19 -6.55 7.85
N ALA A 6 0.14 -6.92 7.13
CA ALA A 6 0.28 -7.75 5.95
C ALA A 6 0.48 -6.82 4.75
N ILE A 7 1.70 -6.74 4.25
CA ILE A 7 2.02 -5.86 3.13
C ILE A 7 1.92 -6.63 1.82
N ILE A 8 1.31 -5.99 0.83
CA ILE A 8 1.00 -6.63 -0.44
C ILE A 8 1.81 -5.97 -1.55
N TYR A 9 2.67 -6.76 -2.16
CA TYR A 9 3.45 -6.33 -3.32
C TYR A 9 2.87 -6.94 -4.59
N SER A 10 2.76 -6.12 -5.60
CA SER A 10 2.27 -6.55 -6.91
C SER A 10 2.82 -5.63 -8.00
N ARG A 11 2.48 -5.91 -9.26
CA ARG A 11 2.76 -4.96 -10.33
C ARG A 11 2.02 -3.65 -10.05
N ASP A 12 2.56 -2.56 -10.53
CA ASP A 12 1.94 -1.24 -10.37
C ASP A 12 0.60 -1.23 -11.12
N ALA A 13 -0.49 -0.96 -10.41
CA ALA A 13 -1.83 -1.03 -10.95
C ALA A 13 -2.74 0.01 -10.34
N ASP A 14 -3.70 0.45 -11.14
CA ASP A 14 -4.81 1.28 -10.68
C ASP A 14 -5.97 0.36 -10.32
N TRP A 15 -6.17 0.13 -9.04
CA TRP A 15 -7.20 -0.79 -8.53
C TRP A 15 -8.61 -0.28 -8.77
N SER A 16 -8.78 0.99 -9.14
CA SER A 16 -10.09 1.54 -9.50
C SER A 16 -10.46 1.26 -10.95
N SER A 17 -9.52 0.77 -11.75
CA SER A 17 -9.78 0.50 -13.17
C SER A 17 -10.61 -0.77 -13.36
N PRO A 18 -11.45 -0.84 -14.41
CA PRO A 18 -12.23 -2.03 -14.72
C PRO A 18 -11.38 -3.28 -14.98
N GLU A 19 -10.15 -3.10 -15.44
CA GLU A 19 -9.24 -4.21 -15.73
C GLU A 19 -8.82 -4.97 -14.48
N GLU A 20 -8.88 -4.33 -13.33
CA GLU A 20 -8.53 -4.93 -12.04
C GLU A 20 -9.74 -5.45 -11.26
N ALA A 21 -10.94 -5.41 -11.85
CA ALA A 21 -12.17 -5.79 -11.15
C ALA A 21 -12.14 -7.22 -10.61
N GLY A 22 -11.55 -8.17 -11.36
CA GLY A 22 -11.45 -9.56 -10.91
C GLY A 22 -10.57 -9.70 -9.67
N THR A 23 -9.42 -9.04 -9.65
CA THR A 23 -8.51 -9.04 -8.51
C THR A 23 -9.14 -8.34 -7.32
N THR A 24 -9.83 -7.23 -7.55
CA THR A 24 -10.54 -6.51 -6.50
C THR A 24 -11.61 -7.38 -5.86
N ALA A 25 -12.34 -8.16 -6.66
CA ALA A 25 -13.34 -9.08 -6.15
C ALA A 25 -12.72 -10.17 -5.26
N ASP A 26 -11.54 -10.67 -5.61
CA ASP A 26 -10.82 -11.65 -4.80
C ASP A 26 -10.42 -11.06 -3.45
N TYR A 27 -9.96 -9.81 -3.40
CA TYR A 27 -9.65 -9.13 -2.14
C TYR A 27 -10.89 -8.87 -1.31
N THR A 28 -12.02 -8.54 -1.93
CA THR A 28 -13.29 -8.39 -1.23
C THR A 28 -13.69 -9.69 -0.53
N LYS A 29 -13.54 -10.81 -1.23
CA LYS A 29 -13.82 -12.13 -0.67
C LYS A 29 -12.88 -12.45 0.49
N PHE A 30 -11.58 -12.14 0.36
CA PHE A 30 -10.62 -12.30 1.43
C PHE A 30 -11.05 -11.49 2.66
N GLY A 31 -11.47 -10.25 2.46
CA GLY A 31 -11.94 -9.38 3.54
C GLY A 31 -13.14 -9.96 4.27
N GLU A 32 -14.05 -10.63 3.58
CA GLU A 32 -15.18 -11.29 4.21
C GLU A 32 -14.74 -12.49 5.05
N ILE A 33 -13.83 -13.30 4.51
CA ILE A 33 -13.35 -14.50 5.20
C ILE A 33 -12.52 -14.13 6.45
N ALA A 34 -11.68 -13.12 6.35
CA ALA A 34 -10.77 -12.71 7.42
C ALA A 34 -11.30 -11.58 8.30
N ALA A 35 -12.57 -11.24 8.19
CA ALA A 35 -13.15 -10.06 8.84
C ALA A 35 -12.88 -9.98 10.35
N ASP A 36 -12.86 -11.11 11.04
CA ASP A 36 -12.63 -11.13 12.50
C ASP A 36 -11.21 -10.73 12.89
N HIS A 37 -10.28 -10.74 11.94
CA HIS A 37 -8.88 -10.44 12.19
C HIS A 37 -8.42 -9.12 11.59
N ILE A 38 -9.16 -8.55 10.64
CA ILE A 38 -8.80 -7.32 9.97
C ILE A 38 -9.20 -6.12 10.84
N ARG A 39 -8.24 -5.24 11.13
CA ARG A 39 -8.45 -4.00 11.91
C ARG A 39 -8.30 -2.74 11.08
N GLY A 40 -7.86 -2.85 9.85
CA GLY A 40 -7.70 -1.73 8.94
C GLY A 40 -6.91 -2.14 7.72
N GLY A 41 -6.66 -1.20 6.86
CA GLY A 41 -5.88 -1.39 5.66
C GLY A 41 -6.32 -0.44 4.57
N ALA A 42 -5.61 -0.49 3.47
CA ALA A 42 -5.92 0.32 2.30
C ALA A 42 -5.33 -0.29 1.03
N ALA A 43 -6.01 -0.08 -0.08
CA ALA A 43 -5.43 -0.23 -1.41
C ALA A 43 -4.80 1.10 -1.79
N LEU A 44 -3.59 1.07 -2.31
CA LEU A 44 -2.84 2.28 -2.64
C LEU A 44 -3.02 2.64 -4.12
N PHE A 45 -2.97 3.93 -4.40
CA PHE A 45 -2.98 4.41 -5.78
C PHE A 45 -1.66 4.06 -6.50
N PRO A 46 -1.63 4.13 -7.84
CA PRO A 46 -0.41 3.86 -8.60
C PRO A 46 0.77 4.70 -8.11
N THR A 47 1.98 4.15 -8.24
CA THR A 47 3.19 4.78 -7.68
C THR A 47 3.48 6.16 -8.24
N ALA A 48 2.99 6.47 -9.44
CA ALA A 48 3.13 7.82 -10.01
C ALA A 48 2.50 8.90 -9.14
N THR A 49 1.54 8.54 -8.28
CA THR A 49 0.89 9.49 -7.37
C THR A 49 1.60 9.61 -6.03
N ALA A 50 2.65 8.82 -5.79
CA ALA A 50 3.36 8.82 -4.52
C ALA A 50 4.17 10.10 -4.31
N THR A 51 4.42 10.42 -3.05
CA THR A 51 5.33 11.49 -2.67
C THR A 51 6.38 10.89 -1.74
N THR A 52 7.64 11.11 -2.07
CA THR A 52 8.74 10.69 -1.22
C THR A 52 9.08 11.81 -0.26
N VAL A 53 9.17 11.47 1.02
CA VAL A 53 9.54 12.41 2.08
C VAL A 53 10.85 11.93 2.70
N ARG A 54 11.83 12.83 2.78
CA ARG A 54 13.12 12.53 3.38
C ARG A 54 13.46 13.57 4.42
N VAL A 55 14.12 13.14 5.48
CA VAL A 55 14.70 14.04 6.48
C VAL A 55 16.21 13.99 6.29
N VAL A 56 16.80 15.12 5.89
CA VAL A 56 18.22 15.23 5.62
C VAL A 56 18.94 15.62 6.90
N GLY A 57 20.03 14.92 7.19
CA GLY A 57 20.83 15.25 8.38
C GLY A 57 20.28 14.71 9.67
N ALA A 58 19.52 13.64 9.62
CA ALA A 58 18.99 12.96 10.79
C ALA A 58 17.82 13.72 11.48
N ARG A 59 17.49 13.28 12.66
CA ARG A 59 16.37 13.75 13.45
C ARG A 59 16.40 15.27 13.65
N GLY A 60 15.33 15.93 13.28
CA GLY A 60 15.25 17.38 13.37
C GLY A 60 15.89 18.13 12.21
N GLY A 61 16.39 17.39 11.20
CA GLY A 61 16.98 17.98 10.02
C GLY A 61 15.95 18.50 9.02
N GLU A 62 16.43 18.91 7.87
CA GLU A 62 15.59 19.44 6.80
C GLU A 62 14.69 18.36 6.20
N VAL A 63 13.43 18.67 6.00
CA VAL A 63 12.47 17.80 5.33
C VAL A 63 12.46 18.13 3.85
N VAL A 64 12.72 17.10 3.02
CA VAL A 64 12.73 17.23 1.57
C VAL A 64 11.64 16.32 1.00
N THR A 65 10.82 16.86 0.10
CA THR A 65 9.78 16.08 -0.59
C THR A 65 10.06 16.02 -2.07
N SER A 66 9.68 14.92 -2.70
CA SER A 66 9.75 14.78 -4.14
C SER A 66 8.58 13.95 -4.64
N ASP A 67 8.12 14.26 -5.86
CA ASP A 67 7.04 13.50 -6.47
C ASP A 67 7.55 12.13 -6.92
N GLY A 68 6.67 11.14 -6.83
CA GLY A 68 6.99 9.80 -7.25
C GLY A 68 7.46 8.90 -6.10
N PRO A 69 7.66 7.61 -6.37
CA PRO A 69 8.08 6.65 -5.37
C PRO A 69 9.56 6.79 -5.02
N TYR A 70 9.93 6.30 -3.84
CA TYR A 70 11.32 6.28 -3.38
C TYR A 70 12.23 5.51 -4.35
N ALA A 71 11.73 4.41 -4.90
CA ALA A 71 12.46 3.59 -5.86
C ALA A 71 11.49 3.01 -6.89
N GLU A 72 11.99 2.77 -8.10
CA GLU A 72 11.23 2.07 -9.13
C GLU A 72 11.60 0.60 -9.12
N THR A 73 10.59 -0.26 -9.02
CA THR A 73 10.75 -1.71 -8.96
C THR A 73 9.67 -2.37 -9.80
N LYS A 74 9.88 -3.65 -10.15
CA LYS A 74 8.86 -4.42 -10.89
C LYS A 74 7.62 -4.67 -10.06
N GLU A 75 7.82 -4.93 -8.77
CA GLU A 75 6.73 -5.08 -7.82
C GLU A 75 6.77 -3.91 -6.86
N VAL A 76 5.61 -3.37 -6.56
CA VAL A 76 5.45 -2.21 -5.71
C VAL A 76 4.48 -2.53 -4.59
N LEU A 77 4.54 -1.76 -3.53
CA LEU A 77 3.56 -1.86 -2.45
C LEU A 77 2.21 -1.39 -2.99
N GLY A 78 1.28 -2.31 -3.16
CA GLY A 78 -0.04 -2.03 -3.70
C GLY A 78 -1.12 -1.88 -2.64
N GLY A 79 -0.84 -2.30 -1.42
CA GLY A 79 -1.79 -2.21 -0.32
C GLY A 79 -1.30 -2.89 0.92
N PHE A 80 -2.10 -2.82 1.97
CA PHE A 80 -1.79 -3.48 3.23
C PHE A 80 -3.05 -3.75 4.04
N TYR A 81 -2.95 -4.72 4.94
CA TYR A 81 -3.95 -4.96 5.98
C TYR A 81 -3.29 -4.86 7.34
N LEU A 82 -4.02 -4.31 8.29
CA LEU A 82 -3.65 -4.39 9.70
C LEU A 82 -4.44 -5.53 10.31
N LEU A 83 -3.74 -6.47 10.89
CA LEU A 83 -4.32 -7.71 11.41
C LEU A 83 -4.07 -7.83 12.92
N GLU A 84 -5.00 -8.46 13.58
CA GLU A 84 -4.87 -8.75 15.00
C GLU A 84 -5.23 -10.20 15.34
#